data_0b01feb5bf5ef364334be8b71ee62778
#
_entry.id   0b01feb5bf5ef364334be8b71ee62778
#
_cell.length_a   1.000
_cell.length_b   1.000
_cell.length_c   1.000
_cell.angle_alpha   90.00
_cell.angle_beta   90.00
_cell.angle_gamma   90.00
#
_symmetry.space_group_name_H-M   'P 1'
#
loop_
_entity.id
_entity.type
_entity.pdbx_description
1 polymer ?
#
loop_
_entity_poly.entity_id
_entity_poly.type
_entity_poly.pdbx_seq_one_letter_code
_entity_poly.pdbx_strand_id
1 'polypeptide(L)'
;RQVAGPGHKERIVMEAEMKMALQPPRDLRAETCRLVIWGLVLAMLAWAWRGAEMKPMALVEQGGNILTLIADFFPPDFTDWRMYVEEMIVTLHVAIWGTLLAVICAVPLGIMSSENIAPWWICQPVRRLMDAARAINEMVFAMMFVVAVGLGPFAGVLALWVHTTGTLAKLFSEAVEAIEVSPVEGVRSTGASFLEEIIFGVIPQVFPLWISYSLYRFEANVRSATVVGMVGAGGIGMVLWELFRSFNFQQTCAVMAIIVLVVTLFDLLSQRLRKMVL
;
A
#
# COMPACT_ATOMS: atom_id res chain seq x y z
N ARG A 1 -11.70 -28.12 71.56
CA ARG A 1 -11.52 -26.65 71.47
C ARG A 1 -11.72 -26.30 69.99
N GLN A 2 -12.90 -25.75 69.68
CA GLN A 2 -13.16 -25.19 68.37
C GLN A 2 -12.48 -23.84 68.30
N VAL A 3 -11.56 -23.66 67.31
CA VAL A 3 -10.95 -22.39 66.98
C VAL A 3 -11.97 -21.63 66.13
N ALA A 4 -12.58 -20.58 66.70
CA ALA A 4 -13.48 -19.71 65.98
C ALA A 4 -12.69 -19.01 64.86
N GLY A 5 -13.15 -19.23 63.61
CA GLY A 5 -12.55 -18.55 62.44
C GLY A 5 -12.79 -17.03 62.49
N PRO A 6 -11.94 -16.23 61.83
CA PRO A 6 -12.02 -14.78 61.87
C PRO A 6 -13.39 -14.26 61.42
N GLY A 7 -13.93 -13.30 62.17
CA GLY A 7 -15.25 -12.74 61.95
C GLY A 7 -15.35 -12.04 60.60
N HIS A 8 -16.58 -11.91 60.07
CA HIS A 8 -16.84 -11.32 58.76
C HIS A 8 -16.18 -9.95 58.51
N LYS A 9 -16.06 -9.11 59.56
CA LYS A 9 -15.35 -7.86 59.51
C LYS A 9 -13.83 -8.00 59.37
N GLU A 10 -13.23 -8.98 59.99
CA GLU A 10 -11.79 -9.25 59.91
C GLU A 10 -11.40 -9.77 58.51
N ARG A 11 -12.28 -10.57 57.87
CA ARG A 11 -12.06 -11.03 56.48
C ARG A 11 -12.09 -9.85 55.50
N ILE A 12 -13.01 -8.88 55.66
CA ILE A 12 -13.11 -7.71 54.79
C ILE A 12 -11.86 -6.81 54.94
N VAL A 13 -11.37 -6.64 56.18
CA VAL A 13 -10.15 -5.84 56.44
C VAL A 13 -8.92 -6.55 55.84
N MET A 14 -8.81 -7.86 56.01
CA MET A 14 -7.69 -8.65 55.47
C MET A 14 -7.69 -8.71 53.94
N GLU A 15 -8.87 -8.77 53.30
CA GLU A 15 -8.98 -8.67 51.83
C GLU A 15 -8.64 -7.26 51.32
N ALA A 16 -8.99 -6.21 52.06
CA ALA A 16 -8.64 -4.85 51.70
C ALA A 16 -7.14 -4.60 51.84
N GLU A 17 -6.51 -5.07 52.93
CA GLU A 17 -5.07 -5.01 53.14
C GLU A 17 -4.29 -5.83 52.08
N MET A 18 -4.79 -7.03 51.72
CA MET A 18 -4.19 -7.87 50.68
C MET A 18 -4.32 -7.25 49.29
N LYS A 19 -5.44 -6.59 48.96
CA LYS A 19 -5.61 -5.81 47.73
C LYS A 19 -4.71 -4.58 47.69
N MET A 20 -4.47 -3.94 48.80
CA MET A 20 -3.57 -2.76 48.94
C MET A 20 -2.10 -3.20 48.80
N ALA A 21 -1.72 -4.36 49.37
CA ALA A 21 -0.37 -4.93 49.24
C ALA A 21 -0.06 -5.51 47.83
N LEU A 22 -1.09 -5.89 47.06
CA LEU A 22 -0.96 -6.36 45.71
C LEU A 22 -0.94 -5.26 44.62
N GLN A 23 -1.16 -3.99 45.00
CA GLN A 23 -0.99 -2.88 44.08
C GLN A 23 0.51 -2.66 43.85
N PRO A 24 1.00 -2.80 42.60
CA PRO A 24 2.39 -2.51 42.32
C PRO A 24 2.68 -1.05 42.74
N PRO A 25 3.87 -0.78 43.32
CA PRO A 25 4.23 0.58 43.72
C PRO A 25 4.06 1.52 42.54
N ARG A 26 3.36 2.64 42.73
CA ARG A 26 3.17 3.66 41.70
C ARG A 26 4.55 4.18 41.30
N ASP A 27 4.98 3.79 40.11
CA ASP A 27 6.24 4.22 39.54
C ASP A 27 6.05 5.68 39.04
N LEU A 28 6.30 6.64 39.97
CA LEU A 28 6.15 8.09 39.69
C LEU A 28 6.93 8.50 38.43
N ARG A 29 8.04 7.81 38.13
CA ARG A 29 8.82 8.03 36.92
C ARG A 29 8.08 7.59 35.66
N ALA A 30 7.39 6.48 35.72
CA ALA A 30 6.57 5.99 34.59
C ALA A 30 5.33 6.88 34.35
N GLU A 31 4.71 7.39 35.44
CA GLU A 31 3.59 8.34 35.32
C GLU A 31 4.04 9.69 34.77
N THR A 32 5.15 10.25 35.27
CA THR A 32 5.70 11.51 34.72
C THR A 32 6.15 11.36 33.28
N CYS A 33 6.81 10.24 32.88
CA CYS A 33 7.20 9.98 31.52
C CYS A 33 5.96 9.89 30.59
N ARG A 34 4.89 9.23 31.05
CA ARG A 34 3.62 9.13 30.31
C ARG A 34 2.95 10.51 30.15
N LEU A 35 2.95 11.34 31.18
CA LEU A 35 2.41 12.70 31.12
C LEU A 35 3.22 13.58 30.15
N VAL A 36 4.54 13.48 30.17
CA VAL A 36 5.41 14.20 29.23
C VAL A 36 5.18 13.76 27.80
N ILE A 37 5.05 12.45 27.54
CA ILE A 37 4.74 11.91 26.21
C ILE A 37 3.39 12.45 25.72
N TRP A 38 2.34 12.37 26.54
CA TRP A 38 1.03 12.91 26.19
C TRP A 38 1.06 14.43 25.98
N GLY A 39 1.81 15.17 26.81
CA GLY A 39 2.02 16.60 26.64
C GLY A 39 2.68 16.93 25.29
N LEU A 40 3.72 16.18 24.91
CA LEU A 40 4.38 16.33 23.60
C LEU A 40 3.44 15.99 22.44
N VAL A 41 2.66 14.92 22.56
CA VAL A 41 1.67 14.53 21.53
C VAL A 41 0.61 15.63 21.37
N LEU A 42 0.07 16.15 22.48
CA LEU A 42 -0.91 17.23 22.42
C LEU A 42 -0.33 18.53 21.86
N ALA A 43 0.90 18.87 22.23
CA ALA A 43 1.61 20.03 21.68
C ALA A 43 1.84 19.88 20.17
N MET A 44 2.25 18.69 19.72
CA MET A 44 2.41 18.38 18.29
C MET A 44 1.08 18.46 17.55
N LEU A 45 0.00 17.93 18.10
CA LEU A 45 -1.34 18.01 17.51
C LEU A 45 -1.84 19.46 17.43
N ALA A 46 -1.63 20.26 18.49
CA ALA A 46 -2.00 21.67 18.51
C ALA A 46 -1.20 22.49 17.49
N TRP A 47 0.08 22.18 17.33
CA TRP A 47 0.92 22.79 16.30
C TRP A 47 0.47 22.40 14.88
N ALA A 48 0.20 21.12 14.65
CA ALA A 48 -0.30 20.60 13.39
C ALA A 48 -1.70 21.17 13.04
N TRP A 49 -2.57 21.33 14.05
CA TRP A 49 -3.89 21.94 13.87
C TRP A 49 -3.82 23.35 13.27
N ARG A 50 -2.88 24.16 13.77
CA ARG A 50 -2.66 25.52 13.26
C ARG A 50 -2.06 25.49 11.85
N GLY A 51 -1.08 24.63 11.60
CA GLY A 51 -0.42 24.51 10.30
C GLY A 51 -1.33 23.98 9.20
N ALA A 52 -2.29 23.10 9.57
CA ALA A 52 -3.29 22.56 8.65
C ALA A 52 -4.52 23.48 8.45
N GLU A 53 -4.57 24.64 9.10
CA GLU A 53 -5.72 25.56 9.06
C GLU A 53 -7.08 24.86 9.27
N MET A 54 -7.12 23.92 10.21
CA MET A 54 -8.31 23.09 10.43
C MET A 54 -9.54 23.95 10.79
N LYS A 55 -10.53 23.94 9.90
CA LYS A 55 -11.81 24.67 10.03
C LYS A 55 -12.99 23.70 9.97
N PRO A 56 -13.21 22.85 10.97
CA PRO A 56 -14.31 21.88 10.94
C PRO A 56 -15.68 22.53 10.83
N MET A 57 -15.84 23.77 11.32
CA MET A 57 -17.07 24.52 11.23
C MET A 57 -17.46 24.86 9.79
N ALA A 58 -16.47 25.02 8.89
CA ALA A 58 -16.72 25.25 7.48
C ALA A 58 -17.50 24.10 6.80
N LEU A 59 -17.36 22.86 7.27
CA LEU A 59 -18.14 21.72 6.79
C LEU A 59 -19.63 21.87 7.13
N VAL A 60 -19.94 22.45 8.28
CA VAL A 60 -21.31 22.68 8.71
C VAL A 60 -21.91 23.90 7.98
N GLU A 61 -21.15 24.99 7.90
CA GLU A 61 -21.57 26.24 7.24
C GLU A 61 -21.76 26.04 5.72
N GLN A 62 -20.93 25.23 5.09
CA GLN A 62 -20.98 24.96 3.65
C GLN A 62 -21.67 23.62 3.30
N GLY A 63 -22.33 22.98 4.26
CA GLY A 63 -23.03 21.72 4.07
C GLY A 63 -24.08 21.76 2.95
N GLY A 64 -24.74 22.93 2.76
CA GLY A 64 -25.66 23.15 1.64
C GLY A 64 -25.01 23.03 0.27
N ASN A 65 -23.79 23.55 0.11
CA ASN A 65 -23.04 23.48 -1.15
C ASN A 65 -22.61 22.03 -1.46
N ILE A 66 -22.30 21.24 -0.43
CA ILE A 66 -21.95 19.82 -0.59
C ILE A 66 -23.18 19.04 -1.07
N LEU A 67 -24.36 19.32 -0.52
CA LEU A 67 -25.59 18.67 -0.94
C LEU A 67 -25.98 19.02 -2.37
N THR A 68 -25.86 20.29 -2.79
CA THR A 68 -26.10 20.69 -4.19
C THR A 68 -25.10 20.03 -5.13
N LEU A 69 -23.81 19.99 -4.79
CA LEU A 69 -22.82 19.30 -5.59
C LEU A 69 -23.14 17.81 -5.75
N ILE A 70 -23.54 17.12 -4.67
CA ILE A 70 -23.96 15.71 -4.74
C ILE A 70 -25.20 15.56 -5.64
N ALA A 71 -26.15 16.47 -5.57
CA ALA A 71 -27.33 16.44 -6.41
C ALA A 71 -27.00 16.63 -7.90
N ASP A 72 -26.01 17.47 -8.23
CA ASP A 72 -25.53 17.70 -9.60
C ASP A 72 -24.85 16.47 -10.23
N PHE A 73 -24.37 15.52 -9.42
CA PHE A 73 -23.84 14.25 -9.90
C PHE A 73 -24.93 13.26 -10.34
N PHE A 74 -26.19 13.45 -9.92
CA PHE A 74 -27.29 12.54 -10.23
C PHE A 74 -28.34 13.20 -11.15
N PRO A 75 -28.89 12.46 -12.12
CA PRO A 75 -28.59 11.08 -12.51
C PRO A 75 -27.29 10.97 -13.32
N PRO A 76 -26.55 9.84 -13.24
CA PRO A 76 -25.37 9.63 -14.06
C PRO A 76 -25.73 9.55 -15.55
N ASP A 77 -24.95 10.23 -16.40
CA ASP A 77 -25.14 10.23 -17.84
C ASP A 77 -24.15 9.26 -18.52
N PHE A 78 -24.70 8.19 -19.10
CA PHE A 78 -23.95 7.17 -19.83
C PHE A 78 -24.01 7.35 -21.37
N THR A 79 -24.31 8.53 -21.87
CA THR A 79 -24.44 8.77 -23.33
C THR A 79 -23.19 8.30 -24.07
N ASP A 80 -22.01 8.61 -23.57
CA ASP A 80 -20.72 8.28 -24.19
C ASP A 80 -20.06 7.02 -23.58
N TRP A 81 -20.84 6.06 -23.07
CA TRP A 81 -20.33 4.89 -22.36
C TRP A 81 -19.29 4.08 -23.16
N ARG A 82 -19.38 4.05 -24.50
CA ARG A 82 -18.41 3.35 -25.35
C ARG A 82 -17.02 3.96 -25.23
N MET A 83 -16.91 5.28 -25.30
CA MET A 83 -15.67 6.01 -25.09
C MET A 83 -15.10 5.73 -23.69
N TYR A 84 -15.95 5.73 -22.66
CA TYR A 84 -15.50 5.46 -21.29
C TYR A 84 -14.94 4.03 -21.14
N VAL A 85 -15.56 3.05 -21.79
CA VAL A 85 -15.06 1.67 -21.78
C VAL A 85 -13.75 1.54 -22.58
N GLU A 86 -13.63 2.18 -23.75
CA GLU A 86 -12.40 2.19 -24.53
C GLU A 86 -11.23 2.78 -23.74
N GLU A 87 -11.43 3.93 -23.11
CA GLU A 87 -10.41 4.56 -22.28
C GLU A 87 -10.09 3.76 -21.00
N MET A 88 -11.07 3.06 -20.45
CA MET A 88 -10.83 2.14 -19.33
C MET A 88 -9.98 0.94 -19.76
N ILE A 89 -10.17 0.42 -20.98
CA ILE A 89 -9.32 -0.63 -21.55
C ILE A 89 -7.89 -0.13 -21.72
N VAL A 90 -7.69 1.11 -22.18
CA VAL A 90 -6.35 1.74 -22.24
C VAL A 90 -5.71 1.78 -20.86
N THR A 91 -6.46 2.17 -19.83
CA THR A 91 -5.98 2.20 -18.43
C THR A 91 -5.55 0.80 -17.96
N LEU A 92 -6.31 -0.24 -18.31
CA LEU A 92 -5.94 -1.62 -18.01
C LEU A 92 -4.66 -2.05 -18.74
N HIS A 93 -4.49 -1.68 -20.01
CA HIS A 93 -3.25 -1.95 -20.74
C HIS A 93 -2.04 -1.30 -20.06
N VAL A 94 -2.16 -0.06 -19.60
CA VAL A 94 -1.11 0.64 -18.84
C VAL A 94 -0.76 -0.12 -17.54
N ALA A 95 -1.78 -0.57 -16.79
CA ALA A 95 -1.57 -1.33 -15.57
C ALA A 95 -0.92 -2.70 -15.83
N ILE A 96 -1.35 -3.43 -16.87
CA ILE A 96 -0.81 -4.74 -17.25
C ILE A 96 0.66 -4.61 -17.63
N TRP A 97 0.99 -3.72 -18.59
CA TRP A 97 2.35 -3.56 -19.07
C TRP A 97 3.27 -3.00 -17.98
N GLY A 98 2.82 -1.99 -17.22
CA GLY A 98 3.59 -1.43 -16.09
C GLY A 98 3.91 -2.48 -15.04
N THR A 99 2.95 -3.35 -14.70
CA THR A 99 3.18 -4.43 -13.73
C THR A 99 4.07 -5.54 -14.30
N LEU A 100 3.84 -5.96 -15.54
CA LEU A 100 4.63 -7.03 -16.18
C LEU A 100 6.11 -6.66 -16.26
N LEU A 101 6.41 -5.46 -16.76
CA LEU A 101 7.78 -4.96 -16.83
C LEU A 101 8.40 -4.84 -15.43
N ALA A 102 7.60 -4.40 -14.45
CA ALA A 102 8.05 -4.32 -13.07
C ALA A 102 8.40 -5.67 -12.47
N VAL A 103 7.58 -6.71 -12.70
CA VAL A 103 7.87 -8.09 -12.25
C VAL A 103 9.14 -8.62 -12.87
N ILE A 104 9.31 -8.47 -14.19
CA ILE A 104 10.51 -8.92 -14.90
C ILE A 104 11.79 -8.29 -14.32
N CYS A 105 11.75 -6.99 -14.00
CA CYS A 105 12.89 -6.31 -13.40
C CYS A 105 13.04 -6.60 -11.90
N ALA A 106 11.93 -6.79 -11.18
CA ALA A 106 11.95 -7.03 -9.74
C ALA A 106 12.53 -8.38 -9.35
N VAL A 107 12.41 -9.42 -10.19
CA VAL A 107 12.98 -10.74 -9.93
C VAL A 107 14.51 -10.67 -9.76
N PRO A 108 15.28 -10.22 -10.74
CA PRO A 108 16.74 -10.12 -10.57
C PRO A 108 17.14 -9.11 -9.49
N LEU A 109 16.48 -7.96 -9.42
CA LEU A 109 16.78 -6.95 -8.42
C LEU A 109 16.46 -7.43 -7.00
N GLY A 110 15.39 -8.19 -6.80
CA GLY A 110 15.02 -8.79 -5.53
C GLY A 110 16.09 -9.78 -5.04
N ILE A 111 16.57 -10.65 -5.91
CA ILE A 111 17.66 -11.60 -5.59
C ILE A 111 18.95 -10.83 -5.28
N MET A 112 19.31 -9.83 -6.10
CA MET A 112 20.53 -9.04 -5.89
C MET A 112 20.49 -8.17 -4.64
N SER A 113 19.32 -7.86 -4.11
CA SER A 113 19.15 -7.06 -2.89
C SER A 113 18.98 -7.89 -1.62
N SER A 114 19.02 -9.22 -1.71
CA SER A 114 18.88 -10.13 -0.56
C SER A 114 20.22 -10.35 0.13
N GLU A 115 20.28 -10.13 1.45
CA GLU A 115 21.53 -10.21 2.23
C GLU A 115 22.07 -11.65 2.37
N ASN A 116 21.18 -12.64 2.27
CA ASN A 116 21.54 -14.05 2.35
C ASN A 116 22.13 -14.62 1.04
N ILE A 117 21.99 -13.91 -0.09
CA ILE A 117 22.45 -14.37 -1.41
C ILE A 117 23.55 -13.47 -1.98
N ALA A 118 23.30 -12.15 -2.01
CA ALA A 118 24.20 -11.21 -2.67
C ALA A 118 25.25 -10.64 -1.70
N PRO A 119 26.51 -10.43 -2.16
CA PRO A 119 27.53 -9.78 -1.35
C PRO A 119 27.13 -8.34 -1.05
N TRP A 120 27.56 -7.84 0.11
CA TRP A 120 27.17 -6.52 0.64
C TRP A 120 27.36 -5.36 -0.37
N TRP A 121 28.43 -5.38 -1.16
CA TRP A 121 28.75 -4.33 -2.14
C TRP A 121 27.79 -4.30 -3.36
N ILE A 122 27.04 -5.38 -3.64
CA ILE A 122 25.96 -5.41 -4.63
C ILE A 122 24.62 -5.10 -3.94
N CYS A 123 24.36 -5.75 -2.81
CA CYS A 123 23.11 -5.66 -2.08
C CYS A 123 22.78 -4.21 -1.69
N GLN A 124 23.73 -3.47 -1.09
CA GLN A 124 23.47 -2.12 -0.59
C GLN A 124 23.14 -1.09 -1.70
N PRO A 125 23.89 -0.98 -2.80
CA PRO A 125 23.55 -0.07 -3.88
C PRO A 125 22.18 -0.37 -4.51
N VAL A 126 21.88 -1.66 -4.73
CA VAL A 126 20.60 -2.07 -5.30
C VAL A 126 19.46 -1.73 -4.36
N ARG A 127 19.58 -1.95 -3.05
CA ARG A 127 18.58 -1.52 -2.05
C ARG A 127 18.35 -0.02 -2.10
N ARG A 128 19.41 0.79 -2.13
CA ARG A 128 19.27 2.25 -2.20
C ARG A 128 18.57 2.72 -3.46
N LEU A 129 18.89 2.10 -4.61
CA LEU A 129 18.23 2.40 -5.87
C LEU A 129 16.71 2.11 -5.79
N MET A 130 16.35 0.96 -5.25
CA MET A 130 14.94 0.58 -5.09
C MET A 130 14.20 1.42 -4.05
N ASP A 131 14.87 1.76 -2.94
CA ASP A 131 14.32 2.69 -1.95
C ASP A 131 14.04 4.05 -2.57
N ALA A 132 14.94 4.56 -3.43
CA ALA A 132 14.72 5.80 -4.16
C ALA A 132 13.55 5.69 -5.16
N ALA A 133 13.48 4.60 -5.93
CA ALA A 133 12.42 4.38 -6.91
C ALA A 133 11.02 4.30 -6.28
N ARG A 134 10.87 3.70 -5.10
CA ARG A 134 9.58 3.61 -4.38
C ARG A 134 9.26 4.84 -3.54
N ALA A 135 10.27 5.66 -3.18
CA ALA A 135 10.06 6.87 -2.38
C ALA A 135 9.36 7.98 -3.16
N ILE A 136 9.52 7.99 -4.48
CA ILE A 136 8.87 8.95 -5.37
C ILE A 136 7.51 8.38 -5.79
N ASN A 137 6.46 9.19 -5.64
CA ASN A 137 5.11 8.79 -6.04
C ASN A 137 5.01 8.59 -7.56
N GLU A 138 4.21 7.61 -7.99
CA GLU A 138 4.01 7.31 -9.41
C GLU A 138 3.50 8.49 -10.25
N MET A 139 2.73 9.42 -9.67
CA MET A 139 2.30 10.62 -10.38
C MET A 139 3.46 11.54 -10.74
N VAL A 140 4.47 11.66 -9.88
CA VAL A 140 5.66 12.46 -10.15
C VAL A 140 6.46 11.85 -11.29
N PHE A 141 6.64 10.52 -11.28
CA PHE A 141 7.24 9.81 -12.41
C PHE A 141 6.43 10.00 -13.70
N ALA A 142 5.09 9.94 -13.63
CA ALA A 142 4.24 10.15 -14.79
C ALA A 142 4.45 11.54 -15.40
N MET A 143 4.46 12.59 -14.59
CA MET A 143 4.75 13.96 -15.06
C MET A 143 6.13 14.06 -15.70
N MET A 144 7.16 13.46 -15.09
CA MET A 144 8.50 13.44 -15.67
C MET A 144 8.54 12.72 -17.03
N PHE A 145 7.89 11.55 -17.14
CA PHE A 145 7.85 10.81 -18.39
C PHE A 145 6.96 11.48 -19.44
N VAL A 146 5.86 12.12 -19.06
CA VAL A 146 5.06 12.94 -19.98
C VAL A 146 5.91 14.05 -20.61
N VAL A 147 6.77 14.69 -19.84
CA VAL A 147 7.70 15.71 -20.36
C VAL A 147 8.77 15.09 -21.26
N ALA A 148 9.24 13.89 -20.94
CA ALA A 148 10.34 13.24 -21.64
C ALA A 148 9.92 12.54 -22.94
N VAL A 149 8.78 11.85 -22.95
CA VAL A 149 8.33 11.00 -24.09
C VAL A 149 7.02 11.49 -24.73
N GLY A 150 6.41 12.52 -24.15
CA GLY A 150 5.12 13.07 -24.62
C GLY A 150 3.92 12.52 -23.85
N LEU A 151 2.75 13.15 -24.10
CA LEU A 151 1.46 12.72 -23.56
C LEU A 151 1.08 11.35 -24.12
N GLY A 152 0.52 10.49 -23.31
CA GLY A 152 -0.04 9.22 -23.74
C GLY A 152 0.23 8.04 -22.82
N PRO A 153 -0.37 6.87 -23.12
CA PRO A 153 -0.33 5.67 -22.27
C PRO A 153 1.09 5.15 -21.98
N PHE A 154 2.03 5.37 -22.89
CA PHE A 154 3.41 4.92 -22.71
C PHE A 154 4.11 5.60 -21.52
N ALA A 155 3.88 6.90 -21.30
CA ALA A 155 4.39 7.60 -20.13
C ALA A 155 3.85 6.98 -18.82
N GLY A 156 2.56 6.59 -18.81
CA GLY A 156 1.95 5.88 -17.68
C GLY A 156 2.57 4.50 -17.43
N VAL A 157 2.83 3.74 -18.48
CA VAL A 157 3.53 2.44 -18.37
C VAL A 157 4.89 2.62 -17.72
N LEU A 158 5.70 3.59 -18.16
CA LEU A 158 7.04 3.86 -17.62
C LEU A 158 6.98 4.29 -16.15
N ALA A 159 6.00 5.13 -15.79
CA ALA A 159 5.83 5.60 -14.41
C ALA A 159 5.50 4.44 -13.46
N LEU A 160 4.52 3.62 -13.82
CA LEU A 160 4.15 2.44 -13.04
C LEU A 160 5.28 1.40 -13.00
N TRP A 161 5.97 1.20 -14.13
CA TRP A 161 7.11 0.28 -14.19
C TRP A 161 8.18 0.64 -13.16
N VAL A 162 8.69 1.88 -13.16
CA VAL A 162 9.77 2.29 -12.26
C VAL A 162 9.35 2.21 -10.79
N HIS A 163 8.21 2.82 -10.45
CA HIS A 163 7.69 2.84 -9.08
C HIS A 163 7.40 1.42 -8.56
N THR A 164 6.72 0.62 -9.36
CA THR A 164 6.33 -0.76 -8.98
C THR A 164 7.53 -1.68 -8.89
N THR A 165 8.56 -1.51 -9.76
CA THR A 165 9.82 -2.25 -9.67
C THR A 165 10.47 -2.06 -8.31
N GLY A 166 10.60 -0.81 -7.84
CA GLY A 166 11.16 -0.51 -6.53
C GLY A 166 10.41 -1.20 -5.38
N THR A 167 9.07 -1.20 -5.46
CA THR A 167 8.23 -1.81 -4.43
C THR A 167 8.28 -3.34 -4.47
N LEU A 168 8.13 -3.94 -5.66
CA LEU A 168 8.13 -5.40 -5.82
C LEU A 168 9.50 -6.00 -5.50
N ALA A 169 10.59 -5.39 -5.96
CA ALA A 169 11.93 -5.91 -5.70
C ALA A 169 12.25 -5.92 -4.19
N LYS A 170 11.75 -4.94 -3.43
CA LYS A 170 11.86 -4.96 -1.97
C LYS A 170 11.08 -6.11 -1.34
N LEU A 171 9.82 -6.32 -1.74
CA LEU A 171 9.01 -7.44 -1.25
C LEU A 171 9.59 -8.80 -1.65
N PHE A 172 10.16 -8.89 -2.85
CA PHE A 172 10.81 -10.11 -3.34
C PHE A 172 12.09 -10.41 -2.55
N SER A 173 12.89 -9.38 -2.23
CA SER A 173 14.05 -9.50 -1.38
C SER A 173 13.71 -10.00 0.01
N GLU A 174 12.69 -9.42 0.65
CA GLU A 174 12.22 -9.84 1.98
C GLU A 174 11.72 -11.30 1.97
N ALA A 175 11.05 -11.73 0.89
CA ALA A 175 10.65 -13.11 0.72
C ALA A 175 11.86 -14.06 0.60
N VAL A 176 12.90 -13.66 -0.15
CA VAL A 176 14.14 -14.43 -0.29
C VAL A 176 14.93 -14.49 1.02
N GLU A 177 14.91 -13.44 1.82
CA GLU A 177 15.56 -13.43 3.14
C GLU A 177 14.87 -14.33 4.18
N ALA A 178 13.58 -14.58 3.98
CA ALA A 178 12.76 -15.39 4.88
C ALA A 178 12.72 -16.90 4.55
N ILE A 179 13.47 -17.37 3.52
CA ILE A 179 13.48 -18.79 3.14
C ILE A 179 14.14 -19.69 4.19
N GLU A 180 13.81 -20.97 4.15
CA GLU A 180 14.52 -22.01 4.90
C GLU A 180 15.88 -22.30 4.24
N VAL A 181 16.93 -22.37 5.05
CA VAL A 181 18.30 -22.61 4.58
C VAL A 181 18.52 -24.07 4.19
N SER A 182 17.86 -25.00 4.87
CA SER A 182 18.07 -26.45 4.70
C SER A 182 17.89 -26.96 3.26
N PRO A 183 16.86 -26.56 2.48
CA PRO A 183 16.72 -26.97 1.07
C PRO A 183 17.88 -26.42 0.20
N VAL A 184 18.36 -25.20 0.47
CA VAL A 184 19.47 -24.60 -0.28
C VAL A 184 20.77 -25.34 0.00
N GLU A 185 21.04 -25.70 1.27
CA GLU A 185 22.21 -26.51 1.64
C GLU A 185 22.13 -27.93 1.04
N GLY A 186 20.93 -28.51 0.95
CA GLY A 186 20.70 -29.77 0.27
C GLY A 186 21.10 -29.72 -1.20
N VAL A 187 20.70 -28.69 -1.94
CA VAL A 187 21.12 -28.48 -3.34
C VAL A 187 22.63 -28.24 -3.43
N ARG A 188 23.19 -27.41 -2.55
CA ARG A 188 24.67 -27.16 -2.50
C ARG A 188 25.49 -28.43 -2.26
N SER A 189 25.01 -29.35 -1.44
CA SER A 189 25.69 -30.61 -1.12
C SER A 189 25.85 -31.55 -2.32
N THR A 190 25.05 -31.37 -3.38
CA THR A 190 25.19 -32.12 -4.64
C THR A 190 26.28 -31.59 -5.56
N GLY A 191 26.99 -30.51 -5.18
CA GLY A 191 27.98 -29.83 -6.01
C GLY A 191 27.40 -28.83 -7.00
N ALA A 192 26.14 -28.37 -6.77
CA ALA A 192 25.45 -27.39 -7.62
C ALA A 192 26.20 -26.04 -7.65
N SER A 193 26.16 -25.39 -8.79
CA SER A 193 26.66 -24.02 -8.97
C SER A 193 25.76 -23.01 -8.29
N PHE A 194 26.27 -21.79 -8.05
CA PHE A 194 25.49 -20.70 -7.42
C PHE A 194 24.14 -20.41 -8.11
N LEU A 195 24.10 -20.46 -9.44
CA LEU A 195 22.84 -20.27 -10.20
C LEU A 195 21.87 -21.44 -9.99
N GLU A 196 22.37 -22.66 -9.90
CA GLU A 196 21.55 -23.84 -9.62
C GLU A 196 21.00 -23.81 -8.19
N GLU A 197 21.78 -23.33 -7.21
CA GLU A 197 21.29 -23.11 -5.85
C GLU A 197 20.11 -22.13 -5.84
N ILE A 198 20.18 -21.03 -6.61
CA ILE A 198 19.08 -20.07 -6.73
C ILE A 198 17.86 -20.70 -7.40
N ILE A 199 18.04 -21.37 -8.54
CA ILE A 199 16.95 -21.92 -9.35
C ILE A 199 16.25 -23.07 -8.61
N PHE A 200 16.96 -23.97 -7.97
CA PHE A 200 16.40 -25.18 -7.37
C PHE A 200 16.21 -25.08 -5.85
N GLY A 201 16.99 -24.24 -5.17
CA GLY A 201 16.89 -24.08 -3.72
C GLY A 201 16.06 -22.87 -3.27
N VAL A 202 16.18 -21.73 -3.95
CA VAL A 202 15.55 -20.45 -3.53
C VAL A 202 14.21 -20.23 -4.25
N ILE A 203 14.22 -20.20 -5.59
CA ILE A 203 13.03 -19.82 -6.39
C ILE A 203 11.79 -20.67 -6.04
N PRO A 204 11.87 -22.01 -5.90
CA PRO A 204 10.68 -22.80 -5.59
C PRO A 204 10.00 -22.41 -4.28
N GLN A 205 10.76 -21.95 -3.29
CA GLN A 205 10.23 -21.52 -2.00
C GLN A 205 9.52 -20.18 -2.08
N VAL A 206 10.03 -19.23 -2.86
CA VAL A 206 9.50 -17.85 -2.92
C VAL A 206 8.49 -17.63 -4.04
N PHE A 207 8.44 -18.49 -5.04
CA PHE A 207 7.63 -18.33 -6.24
C PHE A 207 6.13 -18.13 -5.96
N PRO A 208 5.46 -18.90 -5.07
CA PRO A 208 4.06 -18.67 -4.75
C PRO A 208 3.82 -17.29 -4.14
N LEU A 209 4.73 -16.86 -3.28
CA LEU A 209 4.65 -15.56 -2.61
C LEU A 209 4.90 -14.41 -3.60
N TRP A 210 5.86 -14.57 -4.52
CA TRP A 210 6.12 -13.60 -5.59
C TRP A 210 4.93 -13.41 -6.52
N ILE A 211 4.23 -14.49 -6.89
CA ILE A 211 2.97 -14.40 -7.66
C ILE A 211 1.93 -13.62 -6.86
N SER A 212 1.77 -13.91 -5.58
CA SER A 212 0.81 -13.22 -4.72
C SER A 212 1.10 -11.72 -4.63
N TYR A 213 2.36 -11.32 -4.45
CA TYR A 213 2.77 -9.91 -4.43
C TYR A 213 2.57 -9.23 -5.80
N SER A 214 2.85 -9.95 -6.88
CA SER A 214 2.65 -9.42 -8.24
C SER A 214 1.17 -9.14 -8.53
N LEU A 215 0.28 -10.04 -8.14
CA LEU A 215 -1.18 -9.87 -8.27
C LEU A 215 -1.68 -8.71 -7.38
N TYR A 216 -1.18 -8.60 -6.16
CA TYR A 216 -1.49 -7.49 -5.27
C TYR A 216 -1.06 -6.13 -5.86
N ARG A 217 0.14 -6.06 -6.44
CA ARG A 217 0.62 -4.85 -7.10
C ARG A 217 -0.11 -4.53 -8.38
N PHE A 218 -0.52 -5.54 -9.15
CA PHE A 218 -1.37 -5.33 -10.31
C PHE A 218 -2.71 -4.69 -9.94
N GLU A 219 -3.39 -5.19 -8.91
CA GLU A 219 -4.61 -4.60 -8.37
C GLU A 219 -4.40 -3.13 -7.97
N ALA A 220 -3.33 -2.82 -7.24
CA ALA A 220 -2.97 -1.45 -6.87
C ALA A 220 -2.68 -0.58 -8.12
N ASN A 221 -1.97 -1.12 -9.11
CA ASN A 221 -1.61 -0.42 -10.33
C ASN A 221 -2.82 -0.08 -11.21
N VAL A 222 -3.90 -0.87 -11.21
CA VAL A 222 -5.14 -0.52 -11.91
C VAL A 222 -5.72 0.78 -11.34
N ARG A 223 -5.72 0.95 -10.01
CA ARG A 223 -6.14 2.21 -9.37
C ARG A 223 -5.17 3.35 -9.65
N SER A 224 -3.88 3.10 -9.51
CA SER A 224 -2.83 4.11 -9.79
C SER A 224 -2.84 4.56 -11.25
N ALA A 225 -3.09 3.67 -12.22
CA ALA A 225 -3.19 4.02 -13.63
C ALA A 225 -4.30 5.04 -13.91
N THR A 226 -5.44 4.94 -13.22
CA THR A 226 -6.51 5.94 -13.31
C THR A 226 -6.02 7.31 -12.85
N VAL A 227 -5.30 7.38 -11.72
CA VAL A 227 -4.78 8.64 -11.16
C VAL A 227 -3.66 9.21 -12.04
N VAL A 228 -2.76 8.38 -12.50
CA VAL A 228 -1.66 8.72 -13.41
C VAL A 228 -2.20 9.25 -14.75
N GLY A 229 -3.34 8.73 -15.22
CA GLY A 229 -4.06 9.24 -16.40
C GLY A 229 -4.43 10.71 -16.30
N MET A 230 -4.78 11.22 -15.11
CA MET A 230 -5.15 12.63 -14.88
C MET A 230 -4.02 13.62 -15.19
N VAL A 231 -2.77 13.19 -15.14
CA VAL A 231 -1.59 14.03 -15.45
C VAL A 231 -1.10 13.88 -16.90
N GLY A 232 -1.93 13.28 -17.77
CA GLY A 232 -1.65 13.18 -19.20
C GLY A 232 -1.08 11.85 -19.68
N ALA A 233 -1.11 10.82 -18.84
CA ALA A 233 -0.73 9.46 -19.23
C ALA A 233 -1.85 8.67 -19.93
N GLY A 234 -2.89 9.35 -20.41
CA GLY A 234 -3.99 8.73 -21.16
C GLY A 234 -4.96 7.89 -20.32
N GLY A 235 -5.92 7.24 -20.99
CA GLY A 235 -6.90 6.37 -20.37
C GLY A 235 -8.02 7.11 -19.64
N ILE A 236 -8.82 6.37 -18.88
CA ILE A 236 -10.03 6.87 -18.22
C ILE A 236 -9.78 8.04 -17.25
N GLY A 237 -8.58 8.11 -16.67
CA GLY A 237 -8.20 9.20 -15.77
C GLY A 237 -8.16 10.56 -16.46
N MET A 238 -7.73 10.62 -17.73
CA MET A 238 -7.72 11.85 -18.52
C MET A 238 -9.15 12.33 -18.79
N VAL A 239 -10.04 11.41 -19.18
CA VAL A 239 -11.46 11.71 -19.39
C VAL A 239 -12.12 12.21 -18.11
N LEU A 240 -11.85 11.52 -16.98
CA LEU A 240 -12.36 11.94 -15.67
C LEU A 240 -11.95 13.38 -15.33
N TRP A 241 -10.68 13.71 -15.56
CA TRP A 241 -10.16 15.05 -15.28
C TRP A 241 -10.76 16.13 -16.18
N GLU A 242 -10.93 15.83 -17.47
CA GLU A 242 -11.51 16.75 -18.44
C GLU A 242 -12.99 17.06 -18.13
N LEU A 243 -13.80 16.01 -17.86
CA LEU A 243 -15.20 16.16 -17.50
C LEU A 243 -15.37 16.92 -16.17
N PHE A 244 -14.53 16.63 -15.19
CA PHE A 244 -14.55 17.32 -13.91
C PHE A 244 -14.24 18.82 -14.06
N ARG A 245 -13.21 19.16 -14.85
CA ARG A 245 -12.85 20.56 -15.14
C ARG A 245 -13.91 21.32 -15.97
N SER A 246 -14.64 20.59 -16.79
CA SER A 246 -15.75 21.14 -17.60
C SER A 246 -17.06 21.25 -16.83
N PHE A 247 -17.06 20.94 -15.51
CA PHE A 247 -18.24 20.92 -14.66
C PHE A 247 -19.37 19.99 -15.14
N ASN A 248 -19.03 18.96 -15.91
CA ASN A 248 -19.94 17.93 -16.39
C ASN A 248 -20.10 16.83 -15.34
N PHE A 249 -20.74 17.14 -14.23
CA PHE A 249 -20.81 16.26 -13.06
C PHE A 249 -21.58 14.96 -13.33
N GLN A 250 -22.62 14.97 -14.14
CA GLN A 250 -23.39 13.76 -14.48
C GLN A 250 -22.55 12.73 -15.25
N GLN A 251 -21.79 13.18 -16.25
CA GLN A 251 -20.85 12.31 -16.99
C GLN A 251 -19.67 11.89 -16.11
N THR A 252 -19.17 12.79 -15.27
CA THR A 252 -18.14 12.46 -14.27
C THR A 252 -18.61 11.32 -13.36
N CYS A 253 -19.88 11.35 -12.91
CA CYS A 253 -20.46 10.28 -12.10
C CYS A 253 -20.50 8.94 -12.85
N ALA A 254 -20.86 8.95 -14.13
CA ALA A 254 -20.87 7.75 -14.96
C ALA A 254 -19.48 7.14 -15.12
N VAL A 255 -18.47 7.98 -15.37
CA VAL A 255 -17.06 7.55 -15.46
C VAL A 255 -16.58 6.96 -14.12
N MET A 256 -16.88 7.63 -13.00
CA MET A 256 -16.54 7.12 -11.66
C MET A 256 -17.20 5.76 -11.38
N ALA A 257 -18.49 5.58 -11.78
CA ALA A 257 -19.18 4.31 -11.63
C ALA A 257 -18.51 3.18 -12.42
N ILE A 258 -18.07 3.45 -13.65
CA ILE A 258 -17.31 2.48 -14.47
C ILE A 258 -15.97 2.13 -13.82
N ILE A 259 -15.22 3.12 -13.34
CA ILE A 259 -13.95 2.89 -12.64
C ILE A 259 -14.17 1.98 -11.42
N VAL A 260 -15.14 2.30 -10.55
CA VAL A 260 -15.43 1.52 -9.35
C VAL A 260 -15.82 0.09 -9.71
N LEU A 261 -16.67 -0.09 -10.72
CA LEU A 261 -17.10 -1.41 -11.18
C LEU A 261 -15.92 -2.25 -11.66
N VAL A 262 -15.07 -1.69 -12.53
CA VAL A 262 -13.92 -2.40 -13.11
C VAL A 262 -12.89 -2.71 -12.05
N VAL A 263 -12.53 -1.74 -11.21
CA VAL A 263 -11.58 -1.97 -10.10
C VAL A 263 -12.08 -3.08 -9.18
N THR A 264 -13.35 -3.03 -8.76
CA THR A 264 -13.94 -4.08 -7.91
C THR A 264 -13.91 -5.46 -8.58
N LEU A 265 -14.18 -5.52 -9.88
CA LEU A 265 -14.11 -6.77 -10.64
C LEU A 265 -12.69 -7.35 -10.63
N PHE A 266 -11.67 -6.53 -10.87
CA PHE A 266 -10.27 -6.95 -10.83
C PHE A 266 -9.80 -7.31 -9.43
N ASP A 267 -10.26 -6.61 -8.38
CA ASP A 267 -9.99 -6.94 -6.99
C ASP A 267 -10.51 -8.35 -6.65
N LEU A 268 -11.76 -8.65 -7.04
CA LEU A 268 -12.37 -9.98 -6.83
C LEU A 268 -11.63 -11.07 -7.63
N LEU A 269 -11.26 -10.80 -8.87
CA LEU A 269 -10.52 -11.73 -9.72
C LEU A 269 -9.14 -12.03 -9.12
N SER A 270 -8.40 -11.01 -8.72
CA SER A 270 -7.08 -11.13 -8.08
C SER A 270 -7.15 -11.92 -6.78
N GLN A 271 -8.18 -11.71 -5.96
CA GLN A 271 -8.40 -12.47 -4.73
C GLN A 271 -8.64 -13.96 -5.00
N ARG A 272 -9.42 -14.29 -6.03
CA ARG A 272 -9.65 -15.69 -6.42
C ARG A 272 -8.37 -16.36 -6.93
N LEU A 273 -7.61 -15.66 -7.78
CA LEU A 273 -6.34 -16.18 -8.31
C LEU A 273 -5.33 -16.42 -7.20
N ARG A 274 -5.20 -15.50 -6.22
CA ARG A 274 -4.31 -15.69 -5.06
C ARG A 274 -4.67 -16.93 -4.24
N LYS A 275 -5.96 -17.21 -4.04
CA LYS A 275 -6.40 -18.41 -3.31
C LYS A 275 -6.14 -19.73 -4.03
N MET A 276 -5.87 -19.70 -5.35
CA MET A 276 -5.51 -20.90 -6.11
C MET A 276 -3.99 -21.16 -6.09
N VAL A 277 -3.19 -20.14 -5.78
CA VAL A 277 -1.72 -20.21 -5.82
C VAL A 277 -1.13 -20.44 -4.42
N LEU A 278 -1.79 -19.96 -3.38
CA LEU A 278 -1.45 -20.17 -1.96
C LEU A 278 -2.25 -21.33 -1.38
#